data_f14f7a8c8b539b8a22fa69c736342733
#
_entry.id   f14f7a8c8b539b8a22fa69c736342733
#
_cell.length_a   1.000
_cell.length_b   1.000
_cell.length_c   1.000
_cell.angle_alpha   90.00
_cell.angle_beta   90.00
_cell.angle_gamma   90.00
#
_symmetry.space_group_name_H-M   'P 1'
#
loop_
_entity.id
_entity.type
_entity.pdbx_description
1 polymer ?
#
loop_
_entity_poly.entity_id
_entity_poly.type
_entity_poly.pdbx_seq_one_letter_code
_entity_poly.pdbx_strand_id
1 'polypeptide(L)'
;DVLRRVTVENTYILDFFAGSGTTAQAVLELNQEDGGHRQFILCTNNENHICEDVTYPRVKTVITGMRQDDSQYSDGIPANLKYYRTDFVSKDEEFLSDALLSHIAEMIQLEHGVKLDGKQYIMVLSDEDADRLAKNWQDYPDVKALYISSDVLLTTEQNNLFQHVAMYIIPDHYFDFELREVGESW
;
A
#
# COMPACT_ATOMS: atom_id res chain seq x y z
N ASP A 1 23.55 13.93 6.20
CA ASP A 1 23.61 14.97 7.26
C ASP A 1 22.36 15.84 7.39
N VAL A 2 21.62 16.11 6.29
CA VAL A 2 20.38 16.90 6.36
C VAL A 2 19.29 16.12 7.10
N LEU A 3 19.05 14.87 6.73
CA LEU A 3 18.01 14.04 7.37
C LEU A 3 18.22 13.93 8.88
N ARG A 4 19.44 13.73 9.33
CA ARG A 4 19.81 13.64 10.76
C ARG A 4 19.43 14.89 11.56
N ARG A 5 19.39 16.06 10.92
CA ARG A 5 19.08 17.35 11.55
C ARG A 5 17.59 17.69 11.57
N VAL A 6 16.84 17.17 10.61
CA VAL A 6 15.44 17.58 10.37
C VAL A 6 14.42 16.48 10.63
N THR A 7 14.86 15.25 10.90
CA THR A 7 13.95 14.14 11.15
C THR A 7 14.09 13.60 12.58
N VAL A 8 12.95 13.19 13.15
CA VAL A 8 12.87 12.39 14.37
C VAL A 8 12.76 10.90 14.03
N GLU A 9 12.88 10.03 15.04
CA GLU A 9 12.96 8.57 14.86
C GLU A 9 11.78 7.94 14.08
N ASN A 10 10.60 8.58 14.08
CA ASN A 10 9.38 8.10 13.40
C ASN A 10 8.87 9.18 12.43
N THR A 11 9.54 9.35 11.32
CA THR A 11 9.21 10.38 10.31
C THR A 11 9.02 9.74 8.95
N TYR A 12 8.06 10.26 8.16
CA TYR A 12 7.95 9.97 6.74
C TYR A 12 8.81 10.96 5.95
N ILE A 13 9.64 10.44 5.06
CA ILE A 13 10.49 11.21 4.15
C ILE A 13 9.96 11.03 2.74
N LEU A 14 9.47 12.11 2.15
CA LEU A 14 8.95 12.13 0.78
C LEU A 14 9.95 12.80 -0.15
N ASP A 15 10.35 12.08 -1.21
CA ASP A 15 11.25 12.57 -2.26
C ASP A 15 10.56 12.42 -3.62
N PHE A 16 10.14 13.55 -4.20
CA PHE A 16 9.44 13.59 -5.49
C PHE A 16 10.36 13.40 -6.70
N PHE A 17 11.66 13.45 -6.51
CA PHE A 17 12.65 13.34 -7.57
C PHE A 17 13.73 12.33 -7.18
N ALA A 18 13.30 11.10 -6.96
CA ALA A 18 14.12 10.02 -6.38
C ALA A 18 15.49 9.85 -7.03
N GLY A 19 15.63 10.19 -8.32
CA GLY A 19 16.87 10.03 -9.06
C GLY A 19 17.43 8.62 -8.89
N SER A 20 18.63 8.52 -8.33
CA SER A 20 19.27 7.22 -8.07
C SER A 20 18.87 6.57 -6.72
N GLY A 21 17.90 7.13 -5.97
CA GLY A 21 17.44 6.55 -4.70
C GLY A 21 18.35 6.79 -3.49
N THR A 22 19.20 7.84 -3.54
CA THR A 22 20.11 8.18 -2.43
C THR A 22 19.38 8.50 -1.14
N THR A 23 18.20 9.08 -1.21
CA THR A 23 17.35 9.40 -0.05
C THR A 23 16.96 8.13 0.70
N ALA A 24 16.52 7.08 0.00
CA ALA A 24 16.18 5.81 0.62
C ALA A 24 17.39 5.19 1.34
N GLN A 25 18.54 5.14 0.69
CA GLN A 25 19.78 4.64 1.32
C GLN A 25 20.11 5.42 2.59
N ALA A 26 20.07 6.75 2.56
CA ALA A 26 20.36 7.57 3.71
C ALA A 26 19.37 7.35 4.88
N VAL A 27 18.09 7.09 4.58
CA VAL A 27 17.08 6.76 5.60
C VAL A 27 17.36 5.40 6.23
N LEU A 28 17.69 4.39 5.41
CA LEU A 28 18.00 3.04 5.90
C LEU A 28 19.25 3.05 6.77
N GLU A 29 20.31 3.72 6.33
CA GLU A 29 21.56 3.86 7.09
C GLU A 29 21.33 4.58 8.43
N LEU A 30 20.52 5.65 8.43
CA LEU A 30 20.21 6.40 9.64
C LEU A 30 19.39 5.57 10.64
N ASN A 31 18.38 4.81 10.16
CA ASN A 31 17.63 3.90 11.01
C ASN A 31 18.50 2.80 11.61
N GLN A 32 19.43 2.25 10.84
CA GLN A 32 20.39 1.26 11.34
C GLN A 32 21.31 1.85 12.41
N GLU A 33 21.70 3.12 12.25
CA GLU A 33 22.63 3.80 13.16
C GLU A 33 22.00 4.14 14.52
N ASP A 34 20.76 4.67 14.51
CA ASP A 34 20.10 5.19 15.72
C ASP A 34 18.90 4.36 16.21
N GLY A 35 18.57 3.25 15.51
CA GLY A 35 17.42 2.39 15.84
C GLY A 35 16.08 3.01 15.49
N GLY A 36 16.05 4.07 14.69
CA GLY A 36 14.83 4.74 14.25
C GLY A 36 13.98 3.91 13.28
N HIS A 37 12.73 4.34 13.11
CA HIS A 37 11.74 3.71 12.23
C HIS A 37 11.22 4.70 11.16
N ARG A 38 12.11 5.51 10.62
CA ARG A 38 11.77 6.43 9.52
C ARG A 38 11.36 5.64 8.31
N GLN A 39 10.38 6.13 7.59
CA GLN A 39 9.90 5.57 6.35
C GLN A 39 10.19 6.53 5.19
N PHE A 40 10.36 6.02 4.00
CA PHE A 40 10.55 6.84 2.81
C PHE A 40 9.52 6.51 1.75
N ILE A 41 9.14 7.54 1.00
CA ILE A 41 8.33 7.45 -0.21
C ILE A 41 9.13 8.13 -1.30
N LEU A 42 9.51 7.37 -2.32
CA LEU A 42 10.24 7.88 -3.48
C LEU A 42 9.31 7.94 -4.68
N CYS A 43 9.24 9.10 -5.31
CA CYS A 43 8.50 9.29 -6.54
C CYS A 43 9.46 9.60 -7.70
N THR A 44 9.17 9.07 -8.87
CA THR A 44 9.91 9.36 -10.10
C THR A 44 8.97 9.25 -11.29
N ASN A 45 9.22 10.06 -12.32
CA ASN A 45 8.52 9.96 -13.60
C ASN A 45 9.02 8.80 -14.47
N ASN A 46 10.00 8.06 -13.97
CA ASN A 46 10.63 6.94 -14.65
C ASN A 46 11.21 7.26 -16.03
N GLU A 47 11.61 8.50 -16.26
CA GLU A 47 12.24 8.92 -17.51
C GLU A 47 13.49 8.09 -17.79
N ASN A 48 13.63 7.61 -19.02
CA ASN A 48 14.70 6.69 -19.44
C ASN A 48 14.84 5.45 -18.56
N HIS A 49 13.74 4.93 -18.00
CA HIS A 49 13.71 3.75 -17.13
C HIS A 49 14.55 3.88 -15.85
N ILE A 50 14.77 5.10 -15.36
CA ILE A 50 15.64 5.35 -14.20
C ILE A 50 15.17 4.58 -12.95
N CYS A 51 13.87 4.35 -12.81
CA CYS A 51 13.36 3.62 -11.67
C CYS A 51 13.76 2.15 -11.70
N GLU A 52 13.53 1.47 -12.83
CA GLU A 52 13.82 0.05 -12.99
C GLU A 52 15.32 -0.22 -13.07
N ASP A 53 16.07 0.66 -13.76
CA ASP A 53 17.48 0.40 -14.06
C ASP A 53 18.44 0.90 -12.98
N VAL A 54 18.02 1.91 -12.19
CA VAL A 54 18.92 2.56 -11.23
C VAL A 54 18.33 2.62 -9.82
N THR A 55 17.16 3.26 -9.64
CA THR A 55 16.60 3.58 -8.32
C THR A 55 16.27 2.31 -7.54
N TYR A 56 15.41 1.46 -8.10
CA TYR A 56 14.98 0.22 -7.46
C TYR A 56 16.12 -0.77 -7.23
N PRO A 57 16.98 -1.06 -8.23
CA PRO A 57 18.13 -1.94 -8.03
C PRO A 57 19.09 -1.45 -6.94
N ARG A 58 19.36 -0.14 -6.88
CA ARG A 58 20.21 0.43 -5.84
C ARG A 58 19.62 0.22 -4.44
N VAL A 59 18.36 0.59 -4.24
CA VAL A 59 17.70 0.43 -2.93
C VAL A 59 17.65 -1.04 -2.54
N LYS A 60 17.32 -1.93 -3.49
CA LYS A 60 17.37 -3.38 -3.28
C LYS A 60 18.77 -3.85 -2.88
N THR A 61 19.82 -3.37 -3.53
CA THR A 61 21.23 -3.70 -3.18
C THR A 61 21.57 -3.27 -1.76
N VAL A 62 21.14 -2.09 -1.32
CA VAL A 62 21.36 -1.62 0.06
C VAL A 62 20.66 -2.54 1.06
N ILE A 63 19.44 -2.96 0.76
CA ILE A 63 18.66 -3.84 1.65
C ILE A 63 19.22 -5.26 1.69
N THR A 64 19.57 -5.84 0.55
CA THR A 64 19.99 -7.24 0.46
C THR A 64 21.49 -7.44 0.65
N GLY A 65 22.30 -6.39 0.48
CA GLY A 65 23.76 -6.48 0.43
C GLY A 65 24.32 -7.04 -0.88
N MET A 66 23.47 -7.39 -1.85
CA MET A 66 23.84 -8.05 -3.10
C MET A 66 23.56 -7.17 -4.31
N ARG A 67 24.52 -7.08 -5.24
CA ARG A 67 24.30 -6.41 -6.54
C ARG A 67 23.54 -7.29 -7.50
N GLN A 68 23.13 -6.72 -8.64
CA GLN A 68 22.41 -7.44 -9.70
C GLN A 68 23.23 -8.59 -10.35
N ASP A 69 24.56 -8.52 -10.28
CA ASP A 69 25.48 -9.54 -10.78
C ASP A 69 25.85 -10.59 -9.71
N ASP A 70 25.04 -10.66 -8.63
CA ASP A 70 25.23 -11.53 -7.47
C ASP A 70 26.55 -11.28 -6.69
N SER A 71 27.28 -10.20 -6.99
CA SER A 71 28.44 -9.81 -6.19
C SER A 71 28.00 -9.15 -4.88
N GLN A 72 28.74 -9.44 -3.80
CA GLN A 72 28.50 -8.84 -2.50
C GLN A 72 28.87 -7.35 -2.52
N TYR A 73 27.95 -6.51 -2.02
CA TYR A 73 28.14 -5.06 -1.83
C TYR A 73 28.41 -4.74 -0.35
N SER A 74 27.63 -5.33 0.56
CA SER A 74 27.66 -5.11 2.01
C SER A 74 27.00 -6.28 2.72
N ASP A 75 26.81 -6.18 4.04
CA ASP A 75 26.02 -7.13 4.82
C ASP A 75 24.50 -6.92 4.64
N GLY A 76 24.12 -5.83 3.96
CA GLY A 76 22.73 -5.42 3.78
C GLY A 76 22.13 -4.72 5.01
N ILE A 77 21.06 -3.99 4.77
CA ILE A 77 20.24 -3.34 5.83
C ILE A 77 18.82 -3.90 5.70
N PRO A 78 18.44 -4.88 6.53
CA PRO A 78 17.12 -5.51 6.42
C PRO A 78 16.00 -4.49 6.51
N ALA A 79 15.17 -4.41 5.47
CA ALA A 79 14.01 -3.53 5.40
C ALA A 79 12.97 -4.07 4.42
N ASN A 80 11.73 -3.56 4.52
CA ASN A 80 10.69 -3.81 3.54
C ASN A 80 10.75 -2.74 2.45
N LEU A 81 10.64 -3.18 1.20
CA LEU A 81 10.52 -2.31 0.04
C LEU A 81 9.32 -2.73 -0.79
N LYS A 82 8.40 -1.81 -1.01
CA LYS A 82 7.28 -2.01 -1.93
C LYS A 82 7.48 -1.09 -3.14
N TYR A 83 7.37 -1.65 -4.32
CA TYR A 83 7.40 -0.92 -5.58
C TYR A 83 5.97 -0.83 -6.13
N TYR A 84 5.57 0.39 -6.48
CA TYR A 84 4.29 0.66 -7.13
C TYR A 84 4.54 1.30 -8.49
N ARG A 85 3.66 1.02 -9.41
CA ARG A 85 3.57 1.70 -10.70
C ARG A 85 2.21 2.34 -10.79
N THR A 86 2.17 3.63 -11.18
CA THR A 86 0.91 4.30 -11.47
C THR A 86 0.36 3.81 -12.80
N ASP A 87 -0.94 3.65 -12.85
CA ASP A 87 -1.71 3.35 -14.04
C ASP A 87 -2.90 4.30 -14.13
N PHE A 88 -3.57 4.32 -15.27
CA PHE A 88 -4.72 5.17 -15.52
C PHE A 88 -5.91 4.28 -15.89
N VAL A 89 -7.01 4.45 -15.17
CA VAL A 89 -8.31 3.90 -15.55
C VAL A 89 -9.06 5.01 -16.29
N SER A 90 -9.58 4.70 -17.49
CA SER A 90 -10.34 5.66 -18.27
C SER A 90 -11.67 5.95 -17.62
N LYS A 91 -12.09 7.22 -17.60
CA LYS A 91 -13.46 7.61 -17.16
C LYS A 91 -14.55 7.16 -18.15
N ASP A 92 -14.15 6.73 -19.34
CA ASP A 92 -15.06 6.24 -20.39
C ASP A 92 -15.28 4.72 -20.30
N GLU A 93 -14.79 4.05 -19.21
CA GLU A 93 -15.11 2.64 -18.96
C GLU A 93 -16.61 2.47 -18.76
N GLU A 94 -17.17 1.39 -19.29
CA GLU A 94 -18.60 1.10 -19.20
C GLU A 94 -19.05 0.88 -17.74
N PHE A 95 -18.15 0.31 -16.92
CA PHE A 95 -18.31 0.10 -15.48
C PHE A 95 -17.05 0.56 -14.76
N LEU A 96 -17.01 1.86 -14.45
CA LEU A 96 -15.83 2.48 -13.84
C LEU A 96 -15.55 1.92 -12.44
N SER A 97 -16.59 1.65 -11.64
CA SER A 97 -16.49 1.05 -10.31
C SER A 97 -15.78 -0.30 -10.34
N ASP A 98 -16.11 -1.17 -11.28
CA ASP A 98 -15.47 -2.49 -11.42
C ASP A 98 -14.00 -2.37 -11.83
N ALA A 99 -13.72 -1.47 -12.78
CA ALA A 99 -12.35 -1.22 -13.23
C ALA A 99 -11.47 -0.69 -12.08
N LEU A 100 -11.97 0.24 -11.28
CA LEU A 100 -11.29 0.77 -10.09
C LEU A 100 -11.14 -0.28 -8.99
N LEU A 101 -12.16 -1.11 -8.77
CA LEU A 101 -12.13 -2.16 -7.74
C LEU A 101 -10.97 -3.13 -7.94
N SER A 102 -10.55 -3.38 -9.18
CA SER A 102 -9.39 -4.24 -9.48
C SER A 102 -8.06 -3.73 -8.92
N HIS A 103 -7.96 -2.43 -8.59
CA HIS A 103 -6.76 -1.77 -8.06
C HIS A 103 -6.85 -1.46 -6.55
N ILE A 104 -7.96 -1.77 -5.90
CA ILE A 104 -8.20 -1.40 -4.49
C ILE A 104 -7.21 -2.05 -3.53
N ALA A 105 -6.77 -3.29 -3.80
CA ALA A 105 -5.80 -3.98 -2.95
C ALA A 105 -4.50 -3.18 -2.78
N GLU A 106 -4.01 -2.56 -3.86
CA GLU A 106 -2.82 -1.72 -3.83
C GLU A 106 -3.07 -0.42 -3.07
N MET A 107 -4.25 0.17 -3.18
CA MET A 107 -4.63 1.38 -2.44
C MET A 107 -4.66 1.13 -0.94
N ILE A 108 -5.28 0.04 -0.49
CA ILE A 108 -5.32 -0.38 0.92
C ILE A 108 -3.89 -0.61 1.44
N GLN A 109 -3.05 -1.31 0.67
CA GLN A 109 -1.67 -1.58 1.06
C GLN A 109 -0.85 -0.29 1.17
N LEU A 110 -1.09 0.69 0.28
CA LEU A 110 -0.41 1.98 0.31
C LEU A 110 -0.85 2.80 1.52
N GLU A 111 -2.15 2.87 1.80
CA GLU A 111 -2.72 3.62 2.94
C GLU A 111 -2.14 3.16 4.27
N HIS A 112 -2.06 1.86 4.49
CA HIS A 112 -1.64 1.28 5.77
C HIS A 112 -0.17 0.89 5.84
N GLY A 113 0.57 0.96 4.72
CA GLY A 113 1.97 0.53 4.66
C GLY A 113 2.18 -0.95 4.95
N VAL A 114 1.20 -1.80 4.65
CA VAL A 114 1.21 -3.24 4.94
C VAL A 114 0.96 -4.07 3.68
N LYS A 115 1.35 -5.34 3.74
CA LYS A 115 0.90 -6.33 2.77
C LYS A 115 -0.44 -6.90 3.24
N LEU A 116 -1.43 -6.96 2.35
CA LEU A 116 -2.70 -7.61 2.66
C LEU A 116 -2.46 -9.11 2.90
N ASP A 117 -2.78 -9.55 4.10
CA ASP A 117 -2.69 -10.95 4.52
C ASP A 117 -4.06 -11.58 4.81
N GLY A 118 -5.13 -10.78 4.62
CA GLY A 118 -6.50 -11.19 4.91
C GLY A 118 -6.81 -11.39 6.39
N LYS A 119 -6.02 -10.81 7.31
CA LYS A 119 -6.21 -10.94 8.76
C LYS A 119 -6.58 -9.62 9.43
N GLN A 120 -5.79 -8.58 9.19
CA GLN A 120 -6.03 -7.27 9.82
C GLN A 120 -6.84 -6.33 8.92
N TYR A 121 -6.60 -6.39 7.63
CA TYR A 121 -7.30 -5.61 6.61
C TYR A 121 -7.90 -6.59 5.61
N ILE A 122 -9.22 -6.71 5.59
CA ILE A 122 -9.91 -7.76 4.85
C ILE A 122 -10.79 -7.11 3.77
N MET A 123 -10.64 -7.59 2.54
CA MET A 123 -11.53 -7.25 1.43
C MET A 123 -12.68 -8.26 1.39
N VAL A 124 -13.89 -7.74 1.21
CA VAL A 124 -15.13 -8.50 1.06
C VAL A 124 -15.74 -8.09 -0.28
N LEU A 125 -15.59 -8.94 -1.29
CA LEU A 125 -15.93 -8.61 -2.67
C LEU A 125 -17.21 -9.29 -3.15
N SER A 126 -17.77 -10.20 -2.35
CA SER A 126 -19.02 -10.91 -2.66
C SER A 126 -19.79 -11.24 -1.38
N ASP A 127 -21.07 -11.57 -1.53
CA ASP A 127 -21.92 -12.04 -0.42
C ASP A 127 -21.35 -13.34 0.17
N GLU A 128 -20.77 -14.22 -0.65
CA GLU A 128 -20.11 -15.46 -0.19
C GLU A 128 -18.86 -15.17 0.66
N ASP A 129 -18.12 -14.10 0.35
CA ASP A 129 -16.99 -13.65 1.18
C ASP A 129 -17.48 -13.16 2.54
N ALA A 130 -18.58 -12.38 2.57
CA ALA A 130 -19.22 -11.92 3.80
C ALA A 130 -19.70 -13.08 4.66
N ASP A 131 -20.36 -14.06 4.05
CA ASP A 131 -20.84 -15.27 4.75
C ASP A 131 -19.70 -16.10 5.32
N ARG A 132 -18.63 -16.31 4.53
CA ARG A 132 -17.44 -17.04 4.96
C ARG A 132 -16.73 -16.34 6.11
N LEU A 133 -16.59 -15.01 6.03
CA LEU A 133 -15.98 -14.20 7.08
C LEU A 133 -16.82 -14.26 8.37
N ALA A 134 -18.12 -14.07 8.27
CA ALA A 134 -19.02 -14.12 9.42
C ALA A 134 -19.00 -15.49 10.13
N LYS A 135 -19.03 -16.57 9.36
CA LYS A 135 -18.98 -17.95 9.88
C LYS A 135 -17.71 -18.24 10.67
N ASN A 136 -16.59 -17.66 10.24
CA ASN A 136 -15.27 -17.91 10.84
C ASN A 136 -14.76 -16.70 11.63
N TRP A 137 -15.63 -15.78 12.05
CA TRP A 137 -15.24 -14.50 12.66
C TRP A 137 -14.29 -14.64 13.85
N GLN A 138 -14.43 -15.71 14.60
CA GLN A 138 -13.57 -16.00 15.77
C GLN A 138 -12.09 -16.24 15.40
N ASP A 139 -11.82 -16.60 14.14
CA ASP A 139 -10.45 -16.82 13.64
C ASP A 139 -9.74 -15.51 13.28
N TYR A 140 -10.45 -14.37 13.39
CA TYR A 140 -9.98 -13.03 13.00
C TYR A 140 -9.97 -12.05 14.19
N PRO A 141 -9.19 -12.31 15.28
CA PRO A 141 -9.23 -11.46 16.48
C PRO A 141 -8.61 -10.08 16.30
N ASP A 142 -7.78 -9.88 15.28
CA ASP A 142 -6.98 -8.68 15.07
C ASP A 142 -7.44 -7.82 13.89
N VAL A 143 -8.69 -7.98 13.42
CA VAL A 143 -9.23 -7.20 12.30
C VAL A 143 -9.31 -5.73 12.68
N LYS A 144 -8.73 -4.88 11.86
CA LYS A 144 -8.73 -3.42 11.99
C LYS A 144 -9.73 -2.75 11.09
N ALA A 145 -9.88 -3.26 9.86
CA ALA A 145 -10.82 -2.72 8.89
C ALA A 145 -11.32 -3.78 7.91
N LEU A 146 -12.56 -3.59 7.48
CA LEU A 146 -13.20 -4.30 6.37
C LEU A 146 -13.42 -3.34 5.20
N TYR A 147 -13.00 -3.77 4.02
CA TYR A 147 -13.20 -3.07 2.76
C TYR A 147 -14.23 -3.85 1.95
N ILE A 148 -15.43 -3.31 1.87
CA ILE A 148 -16.63 -4.03 1.39
C ILE A 148 -17.02 -3.45 0.04
N SER A 149 -17.12 -4.30 -0.98
CA SER A 149 -17.62 -3.87 -2.29
C SER A 149 -19.03 -3.30 -2.15
N SER A 150 -19.32 -2.25 -2.89
CA SER A 150 -20.66 -1.65 -2.99
C SER A 150 -21.74 -2.65 -3.41
N ASP A 151 -21.38 -3.73 -4.10
CA ASP A 151 -22.29 -4.78 -4.54
C ASP A 151 -22.66 -5.78 -3.43
N VAL A 152 -21.96 -5.76 -2.30
CA VAL A 152 -22.16 -6.70 -1.19
C VAL A 152 -23.30 -6.21 -0.27
N LEU A 153 -24.31 -7.04 -0.10
CA LEU A 153 -25.43 -6.76 0.80
C LEU A 153 -25.27 -7.50 2.12
N LEU A 154 -24.71 -6.80 3.12
CA LEU A 154 -24.59 -7.38 4.46
C LEU A 154 -25.96 -7.59 5.11
N THR A 155 -26.16 -8.78 5.68
CA THR A 155 -27.33 -9.06 6.53
C THR A 155 -27.27 -8.28 7.84
N THR A 156 -28.41 -8.18 8.53
CA THR A 156 -28.47 -7.54 9.87
C THR A 156 -27.54 -8.25 10.87
N GLU A 157 -27.40 -9.56 10.78
CA GLU A 157 -26.53 -10.34 11.67
C GLU A 157 -25.04 -10.04 11.39
N GLN A 158 -24.66 -9.96 10.13
CA GLN A 158 -23.30 -9.59 9.71
C GLN A 158 -22.96 -8.16 10.11
N ASN A 159 -23.88 -7.21 9.89
CA ASN A 159 -23.69 -5.82 10.33
C ASN A 159 -23.48 -5.72 11.85
N ASN A 160 -24.26 -6.45 12.65
CA ASN A 160 -24.07 -6.48 14.10
C ASN A 160 -22.75 -7.14 14.52
N LEU A 161 -22.31 -8.16 13.78
CA LEU A 161 -21.06 -8.86 14.04
C LEU A 161 -19.85 -7.96 13.78
N PHE A 162 -19.89 -7.18 12.71
CA PHE A 162 -18.78 -6.34 12.26
C PHE A 162 -18.79 -4.92 12.84
N GLN A 163 -19.82 -4.52 13.58
CA GLN A 163 -20.03 -3.13 14.06
C GLN A 163 -18.89 -2.51 14.85
N HIS A 164 -17.97 -3.32 15.39
CA HIS A 164 -16.82 -2.85 16.18
C HIS A 164 -15.55 -2.66 15.34
N VAL A 165 -15.61 -2.94 14.05
CA VAL A 165 -14.51 -2.80 13.10
C VAL A 165 -14.83 -1.67 12.14
N ALA A 166 -13.83 -0.92 11.73
CA ALA A 166 -13.99 0.11 10.70
C ALA A 166 -14.43 -0.56 9.39
N MET A 167 -15.49 -0.03 8.77
CA MET A 167 -16.00 -0.52 7.48
C MET A 167 -15.94 0.58 6.44
N TYR A 168 -15.38 0.28 5.29
CA TYR A 168 -15.24 1.19 4.16
C TYR A 168 -15.88 0.56 2.93
N ILE A 169 -16.73 1.32 2.27
CA ILE A 169 -17.32 0.89 0.99
C ILE A 169 -16.29 1.18 -0.12
N ILE A 170 -15.99 0.21 -0.91
CA ILE A 170 -15.03 0.29 -2.00
C ILE A 170 -15.72 0.01 -3.35
N PRO A 171 -15.31 0.69 -4.44
CA PRO A 171 -14.16 1.61 -4.54
C PRO A 171 -14.41 3.04 -4.02
N ASP A 172 -15.63 3.39 -3.58
CA ASP A 172 -16.06 4.74 -3.20
C ASP A 172 -15.14 5.40 -2.17
N HIS A 173 -14.64 4.66 -1.18
CA HIS A 173 -13.72 5.18 -0.17
C HIS A 173 -12.50 5.92 -0.76
N TYR A 174 -12.03 5.49 -1.93
CA TYR A 174 -10.87 6.08 -2.60
C TYR A 174 -11.22 6.97 -3.79
N PHE A 175 -12.37 6.75 -4.42
CA PHE A 175 -12.73 7.32 -5.73
C PHE A 175 -14.14 7.94 -5.74
N ASP A 176 -14.65 8.39 -4.59
CA ASP A 176 -16.00 8.96 -4.45
C ASP A 176 -16.26 10.12 -5.44
N PHE A 177 -15.26 10.98 -5.66
CA PHE A 177 -15.41 12.10 -6.59
C PHE A 177 -15.56 11.62 -8.05
N GLU A 178 -14.70 10.72 -8.49
CA GLU A 178 -14.70 10.16 -9.84
C GLU A 178 -15.98 9.39 -10.14
N LEU A 179 -16.43 8.58 -9.18
CA LEU A 179 -17.66 7.79 -9.30
C LEU A 179 -18.91 8.67 -9.33
N ARG A 180 -18.95 9.74 -8.56
CA ARG A 180 -20.06 10.72 -8.62
C ARG A 180 -20.14 11.43 -9.95
N GLU A 181 -19.01 11.78 -10.58
CA GLU A 181 -19.01 12.42 -11.90
C GLU A 181 -19.68 11.54 -12.98
N VAL A 182 -19.56 10.21 -12.88
CA VAL A 182 -20.16 9.27 -13.83
C VAL A 182 -21.50 8.68 -13.35
N GLY A 183 -21.92 8.99 -12.12
CA GLY A 183 -23.21 8.54 -11.57
C GLY A 183 -23.20 7.09 -11.03
N GLU A 184 -22.02 6.56 -10.68
CA GLU A 184 -21.82 5.22 -10.13
C GLU A 184 -21.46 5.20 -8.62
N SER A 185 -21.48 6.34 -7.91
CA SER A 185 -21.26 6.35 -6.46
C SER A 185 -22.48 5.90 -5.68
N TRP A 186 -22.24 5.31 -4.53
CA TRP A 186 -23.26 4.87 -3.56
C TRP A 186 -23.55 5.91 -2.47
#